data_32c8d91b9cfe8100ad6f91b059485499
#
_entry.id   32c8d91b9cfe8100ad6f91b059485499
#
_cell.length_a   1.000
_cell.length_b   1.000
_cell.length_c   1.000
_cell.angle_alpha   90.00
_cell.angle_beta   90.00
_cell.angle_gamma   90.00
#
_symmetry.space_group_name_H-M   'P 1'
#
loop_
_entity.id
_entity.type
_entity.pdbx_description
1 polymer ?
#
loop_
_entity_poly.entity_id
_entity_poly.type
_entity_poly.pdbx_seq_one_letter_code
_entity_poly.pdbx_strand_id
1 'polypeptide(L)'
;TIFDTSFVLNSSYASVNQIIDKTEGIDKNFFDIKYELCEIILCSPSELLKDTGITVMDGPFFSIMPFGKTGLHSLTSVTFTPHVTSYEGRPTFHCQQGLESDEKGCSPGALGNCNTCAHRPASALPYMSRLADKYLKPEYAYSYVESLYSMKPILKSSEVDDSRPTAIRVMSESPTFISVLSGKINTVYELEEYI
;
A
#
# COMPACT_ATOMS: atom_id res chain seq x y z
N THR A 1 -12.15 6.67 23.82
CA THR A 1 -13.41 7.35 23.50
C THR A 1 -14.38 6.31 22.98
N ILE A 2 -15.60 6.30 23.46
CA ILE A 2 -16.69 5.43 23.00
C ILE A 2 -17.66 6.32 22.21
N PHE A 3 -18.10 5.83 21.06
CA PHE A 3 -19.10 6.48 20.22
C PHE A 3 -20.32 5.56 20.14
N ASP A 4 -21.51 6.14 20.25
CA ASP A 4 -22.78 5.50 19.92
C ASP A 4 -23.22 6.02 18.56
N THR A 5 -23.40 5.11 17.58
CA THR A 5 -23.72 5.49 16.22
C THR A 5 -24.54 4.40 15.53
N SER A 6 -25.43 4.82 14.64
CA SER A 6 -26.21 3.94 13.77
C SER A 6 -25.49 3.58 12.46
N PHE A 7 -24.36 4.25 12.16
CA PHE A 7 -23.64 4.06 10.91
C PHE A 7 -22.11 4.01 11.14
N VAL A 8 -21.45 3.01 10.58
CA VAL A 8 -19.99 2.84 10.63
C VAL A 8 -19.47 2.56 9.22
N LEU A 9 -18.47 3.31 8.79
CA LEU A 9 -17.72 3.07 7.56
C LEU A 9 -16.28 2.65 7.87
N ASN A 10 -15.94 1.42 7.52
CA ASN A 10 -14.57 0.90 7.59
C ASN A 10 -13.83 1.14 6.26
N SER A 11 -13.06 2.21 6.20
CA SER A 11 -12.18 2.58 5.07
C SER A 11 -10.70 2.51 5.45
N SER A 12 -10.31 1.53 6.27
CA SER A 12 -8.98 1.42 6.88
C SER A 12 -7.92 0.81 5.94
N TYR A 13 -8.20 0.70 4.64
CA TYR A 13 -7.30 0.24 3.58
C TYR A 13 -6.63 -1.11 3.91
N ALA A 14 -5.34 -1.12 4.23
CA ALA A 14 -4.60 -2.34 4.56
C ALA A 14 -5.11 -3.05 5.82
N SER A 15 -5.83 -2.34 6.71
CA SER A 15 -6.39 -2.89 7.94
C SER A 15 -7.87 -3.26 7.84
N VAL A 16 -8.43 -3.31 6.63
CA VAL A 16 -9.87 -3.57 6.42
C VAL A 16 -10.31 -4.89 7.04
N ASN A 17 -9.57 -5.97 6.83
CA ASN A 17 -9.88 -7.29 7.38
C ASN A 17 -9.62 -7.37 8.90
N GLN A 18 -8.63 -6.65 9.42
CA GLN A 18 -8.36 -6.59 10.87
C GLN A 18 -9.50 -5.89 11.62
N ILE A 19 -10.10 -4.87 11.04
CA ILE A 19 -11.28 -4.21 11.62
C ILE A 19 -12.49 -5.14 11.60
N ILE A 20 -12.75 -5.82 10.47
CA ILE A 20 -13.81 -6.83 10.38
C ILE A 20 -13.61 -7.93 11.43
N ASP A 21 -12.38 -8.42 11.60
CA ASP A 21 -12.05 -9.47 12.56
C ASP A 21 -12.37 -9.07 14.01
N LYS A 22 -12.10 -7.82 14.37
CA LYS A 22 -12.31 -7.28 15.72
C LYS A 22 -13.73 -6.82 15.99
N THR A 23 -14.58 -6.66 14.97
CA THR A 23 -15.97 -6.22 15.14
C THR A 23 -16.81 -7.40 15.58
N GLU A 24 -17.49 -7.28 16.71
CA GLU A 24 -18.42 -8.30 17.22
C GLU A 24 -19.82 -8.13 16.59
N GLY A 25 -20.59 -9.22 16.54
CA GLY A 25 -21.98 -9.19 16.09
C GLY A 25 -22.20 -9.05 14.59
N ILE A 26 -21.17 -9.20 13.76
CA ILE A 26 -21.24 -9.17 12.29
C ILE A 26 -20.76 -10.49 11.68
N ASP A 27 -21.21 -10.77 10.46
CA ASP A 27 -20.62 -11.85 9.66
C ASP A 27 -19.18 -11.50 9.25
N LYS A 28 -18.25 -12.45 9.46
CA LYS A 28 -16.81 -12.28 9.18
C LYS A 28 -16.50 -12.48 7.69
N ASN A 29 -17.20 -11.78 6.83
CA ASN A 29 -17.01 -11.84 5.40
C ASN A 29 -15.74 -11.03 4.98
N PHE A 30 -14.56 -11.63 5.11
CA PHE A 30 -13.27 -10.99 4.77
C PHE A 30 -13.12 -10.74 3.28
N PHE A 31 -12.45 -9.63 2.92
CA PHE A 31 -11.97 -9.43 1.56
C PHE A 31 -10.89 -10.46 1.22
N ASP A 32 -10.97 -11.05 0.04
CA ASP A 32 -9.94 -11.95 -0.47
C ASP A 32 -8.79 -11.14 -1.06
N ILE A 33 -7.80 -10.86 -0.21
CA ILE A 33 -6.70 -9.94 -0.43
C ILE A 33 -5.38 -10.68 -0.39
N LYS A 34 -4.46 -10.33 -1.31
CA LYS A 34 -3.02 -10.48 -1.08
C LYS A 34 -2.46 -9.16 -0.58
N TYR A 35 -1.43 -9.23 0.24
CA TYR A 35 -0.73 -8.06 0.77
C TYR A 35 0.69 -8.02 0.25
N GLU A 36 1.12 -6.85 -0.20
CA GLU A 36 2.51 -6.59 -0.57
C GLU A 36 3.09 -5.54 0.37
N LEU A 37 4.24 -5.84 0.99
CA LEU A 37 5.06 -4.83 1.64
C LEU A 37 5.87 -4.14 0.55
N CYS A 38 5.52 -2.89 0.27
CA CYS A 38 6.09 -2.10 -0.82
C CYS A 38 7.03 -1.02 -0.30
N GLU A 39 8.06 -0.70 -1.09
CA GLU A 39 8.96 0.43 -0.90
C GLU A 39 8.76 1.46 -2.01
N ILE A 40 8.70 2.72 -1.62
CA ILE A 40 8.82 3.88 -2.51
C ILE A 40 10.10 4.62 -2.12
N ILE A 41 11.01 4.78 -3.05
CA ILE A 41 12.25 5.52 -2.82
C ILE A 41 11.98 7.00 -3.11
N LEU A 42 12.28 7.87 -2.15
CA LEU A 42 12.29 9.31 -2.35
C LEU A 42 13.68 9.77 -2.73
N CYS A 43 13.75 10.60 -3.76
CA CYS A 43 14.98 11.16 -4.29
C CYS A 43 14.85 12.64 -4.60
N SER A 44 15.96 13.36 -4.47
CA SER A 44 16.10 14.75 -4.90
C SER A 44 16.44 14.79 -6.39
N PRO A 45 15.63 15.43 -7.24
CA PRO A 45 15.86 15.48 -8.68
C PRO A 45 16.87 16.54 -9.08
N SER A 46 17.53 16.37 -10.25
CA SER A 46 18.24 17.45 -10.94
C SER A 46 17.25 18.52 -11.44
N GLU A 47 17.74 19.69 -11.83
CA GLU A 47 16.89 20.79 -12.38
C GLU A 47 16.08 20.34 -13.61
N LEU A 48 16.63 19.49 -14.47
CA LEU A 48 15.90 18.98 -15.64
C LEU A 48 14.81 17.96 -15.29
N LEU A 49 14.96 17.26 -14.17
CA LEU A 49 14.00 16.26 -13.71
C LEU A 49 12.91 16.86 -12.82
N LYS A 50 13.16 18.01 -12.21
CA LYS A 50 12.37 18.60 -11.12
C LYS A 50 10.85 18.63 -11.36
N ASP A 51 10.41 19.01 -12.55
CA ASP A 51 8.99 19.11 -12.89
C ASP A 51 8.58 18.03 -13.91
N THR A 52 9.41 17.00 -14.09
CA THR A 52 9.23 15.98 -15.10
C THR A 52 9.00 14.62 -14.48
N GLY A 53 7.91 13.96 -14.87
CA GLY A 53 7.70 12.54 -14.59
C GLY A 53 8.18 11.70 -15.77
N ILE A 54 8.93 10.63 -15.49
CA ILE A 54 9.41 9.67 -16.49
C ILE A 54 8.91 8.30 -16.09
N THR A 55 8.24 7.62 -17.04
CA THR A 55 7.86 6.21 -16.92
C THR A 55 8.41 5.45 -18.11
N VAL A 56 9.17 4.40 -17.85
CA VAL A 56 9.62 3.46 -18.88
C VAL A 56 8.69 2.27 -18.87
N MET A 57 8.10 1.97 -20.03
CA MET A 57 7.14 0.89 -20.27
C MET A 57 7.72 -0.12 -21.25
N ASP A 58 7.10 -1.29 -21.37
CA ASP A 58 7.52 -2.38 -22.28
C ASP A 58 8.86 -3.00 -21.91
N GLY A 59 8.92 -3.61 -20.72
CA GLY A 59 10.10 -4.30 -20.22
C GLY A 59 10.20 -4.17 -18.71
N PRO A 60 11.39 -4.04 -18.15
CA PRO A 60 11.54 -3.77 -16.73
C PRO A 60 11.06 -2.34 -16.43
N PHE A 61 9.79 -2.25 -16.01
CA PHE A 61 9.14 -0.99 -15.69
C PHE A 61 9.76 -0.29 -14.51
N PHE A 62 10.01 1.01 -14.66
CA PHE A 62 10.21 1.91 -13.53
C PHE A 62 9.52 3.25 -13.79
N SER A 63 9.25 3.97 -12.73
CA SER A 63 8.78 5.35 -12.80
C SER A 63 9.57 6.21 -11.83
N ILE A 64 9.95 7.41 -12.29
CA ILE A 64 10.43 8.49 -11.44
C ILE A 64 9.51 9.69 -11.63
N MET A 65 8.80 10.06 -10.56
CA MET A 65 7.67 10.98 -10.64
C MET A 65 7.73 12.02 -9.54
N PRO A 66 7.33 13.28 -9.78
CA PRO A 66 7.17 14.25 -8.70
C PRO A 66 6.31 13.70 -7.56
N PHE A 67 6.77 13.81 -6.33
CA PHE A 67 6.09 13.31 -5.14
C PHE A 67 5.31 14.44 -4.46
N GLY A 68 4.11 14.67 -4.95
CA GLY A 68 3.25 15.75 -4.48
C GLY A 68 3.91 17.12 -4.58
N LYS A 69 3.84 17.90 -3.50
CA LYS A 69 4.45 19.24 -3.39
C LYS A 69 5.73 19.26 -2.55
N THR A 70 6.37 18.13 -2.37
CA THR A 70 7.56 17.98 -1.50
C THR A 70 8.85 18.52 -2.15
N GLY A 71 8.87 18.69 -3.46
CA GLY A 71 10.10 18.93 -4.23
C GLY A 71 10.94 17.69 -4.47
N LEU A 72 10.51 16.54 -3.94
CA LEU A 72 11.14 15.24 -4.18
C LEU A 72 10.45 14.49 -5.32
N HIS A 73 11.10 13.43 -5.78
CA HIS A 73 10.54 12.45 -6.70
C HIS A 73 10.43 11.09 -6.01
N SER A 74 9.44 10.31 -6.41
CA SER A 74 9.33 8.90 -6.06
C SER A 74 9.94 8.05 -7.16
N LEU A 75 10.85 7.15 -6.82
CA LEU A 75 11.33 6.10 -7.73
C LEU A 75 10.69 4.77 -7.33
N THR A 76 10.04 4.14 -8.28
CA THR A 76 9.35 2.85 -8.12
C THR A 76 9.63 1.93 -9.30
N SER A 77 9.52 0.63 -9.09
CA SER A 77 9.66 -0.39 -10.14
C SER A 77 8.67 -1.52 -9.87
N VAL A 78 8.01 -1.99 -10.90
CA VAL A 78 7.07 -3.14 -10.78
C VAL A 78 7.77 -4.35 -10.17
N THR A 79 9.03 -4.59 -10.52
CA THR A 79 9.80 -5.75 -10.03
C THR A 79 10.31 -5.58 -8.60
N PHE A 80 10.74 -4.37 -8.21
CA PHE A 80 11.50 -4.17 -6.97
C PHE A 80 10.73 -3.39 -5.89
N THR A 81 9.63 -2.74 -6.23
CA THR A 81 8.77 -2.06 -5.25
C THR A 81 8.15 -3.05 -4.25
N PRO A 82 7.57 -4.20 -4.67
CA PRO A 82 7.16 -5.23 -3.71
C PRO A 82 8.38 -5.98 -3.17
N HIS A 83 8.54 -5.99 -1.84
CA HIS A 83 9.60 -6.76 -1.15
C HIS A 83 9.13 -8.14 -0.75
N VAL A 84 7.93 -8.21 -0.18
CA VAL A 84 7.37 -9.45 0.38
C VAL A 84 5.88 -9.47 0.11
N THR A 85 5.35 -10.65 -0.19
CA THR A 85 3.92 -10.87 -0.44
C THR A 85 3.37 -11.87 0.57
N SER A 86 2.16 -11.62 1.06
CA SER A 86 1.37 -12.56 1.85
C SER A 86 0.01 -12.76 1.20
N TYR A 87 -0.42 -14.01 1.05
CA TYR A 87 -1.72 -14.39 0.49
C TYR A 87 -2.76 -14.71 1.56
N GLU A 88 -2.41 -14.51 2.83
CA GLU A 88 -3.32 -14.71 3.94
C GLU A 88 -4.30 -13.54 4.07
N GLY A 89 -5.54 -13.82 4.45
CA GLY A 89 -6.57 -12.79 4.65
C GLY A 89 -6.21 -11.75 5.73
N ARG A 90 -5.30 -12.10 6.62
CA ARG A 90 -4.54 -11.21 7.52
C ARG A 90 -3.06 -11.47 7.26
N PRO A 91 -2.26 -10.45 6.90
CA PRO A 91 -0.93 -10.68 6.35
C PRO A 91 0.04 -11.24 7.39
N THR A 92 0.80 -12.24 6.96
CA THR A 92 1.91 -12.83 7.71
C THR A 92 3.20 -12.61 6.96
N PHE A 93 4.16 -11.97 7.61
CA PHE A 93 5.47 -11.65 7.05
C PHE A 93 6.60 -12.11 7.98
N HIS A 94 7.75 -12.43 7.43
CA HIS A 94 8.92 -12.80 8.24
C HIS A 94 9.34 -11.72 9.23
N CYS A 95 9.15 -10.46 8.89
CA CYS A 95 9.46 -9.35 9.80
C CYS A 95 8.56 -9.29 11.05
N GLN A 96 7.45 -10.01 11.07
CA GLN A 96 6.56 -10.14 12.23
C GLN A 96 6.96 -11.31 13.13
N GLN A 97 7.83 -12.22 12.69
CA GLN A 97 8.28 -13.37 13.45
C GLN A 97 9.31 -12.93 14.49
N GLY A 98 9.11 -13.32 15.74
CA GLY A 98 10.02 -12.97 16.85
C GLY A 98 9.74 -11.62 17.50
N LEU A 99 8.72 -10.90 17.09
CA LEU A 99 8.19 -9.77 17.85
C LEU A 99 7.37 -10.38 19.00
N GLU A 100 7.85 -10.23 20.23
CA GLU A 100 7.07 -10.59 21.41
C GLU A 100 5.79 -9.76 21.46
N SER A 101 4.69 -10.36 21.87
CA SER A 101 3.33 -9.82 21.80
C SER A 101 3.12 -8.50 22.59
N ASP A 102 4.08 -8.09 23.38
CA ASP A 102 3.98 -6.95 24.31
C ASP A 102 4.70 -5.68 23.81
N GLU A 103 5.57 -5.78 22.82
CA GLU A 103 6.07 -4.59 22.16
C GLU A 103 5.10 -4.19 21.05
N LYS A 104 4.86 -2.90 20.86
CA LYS A 104 3.95 -2.28 19.85
C LYS A 104 4.21 -2.77 18.43
N GLY A 105 4.30 -4.09 18.29
CA GLY A 105 4.73 -4.81 17.11
C GLY A 105 3.63 -4.99 16.09
N CYS A 106 4.03 -5.06 14.83
CA CYS A 106 3.20 -5.45 13.73
C CYS A 106 2.83 -6.93 13.85
N SER A 107 1.55 -7.24 13.77
CA SER A 107 1.03 -8.61 13.77
C SER A 107 -0.04 -8.78 12.68
N PRO A 108 -0.44 -10.02 12.35
CA PRO A 108 -1.54 -10.24 11.42
C PRO A 108 -2.86 -9.58 11.84
N GLY A 109 -3.09 -9.43 13.15
CA GLY A 109 -4.27 -8.78 13.73
C GLY A 109 -4.14 -7.26 13.94
N ALA A 110 -2.93 -6.69 13.81
CA ALA A 110 -2.68 -5.26 13.97
C ALA A 110 -1.41 -4.84 13.21
N LEU A 111 -1.60 -4.24 12.04
CA LEU A 111 -0.48 -3.78 11.22
C LEU A 111 0.19 -2.55 11.85
N GLY A 112 1.51 -2.60 11.96
CA GLY A 112 2.34 -1.50 12.43
C GLY A 112 2.77 -0.56 11.29
N ASN A 113 3.42 0.55 11.68
CA ASN A 113 4.01 1.47 10.72
C ASN A 113 5.36 0.94 10.24
N CYS A 114 5.42 0.48 8.98
CA CYS A 114 6.64 -0.06 8.38
C CYS A 114 7.80 0.97 8.31
N ASN A 115 7.50 2.28 8.27
CA ASN A 115 8.54 3.31 8.20
C ASN A 115 9.37 3.43 9.49
N THR A 116 8.76 3.07 10.63
CA THR A 116 9.42 3.09 11.95
C THR A 116 9.82 1.69 12.44
N CYS A 117 9.57 0.65 11.64
CA CYS A 117 9.85 -0.74 12.00
C CYS A 117 11.34 -1.05 11.87
N ALA A 118 11.95 -1.55 12.95
CA ALA A 118 13.35 -1.99 12.94
C ALA A 118 13.59 -3.27 12.09
N HIS A 119 12.53 -4.03 11.85
CA HIS A 119 12.57 -5.30 11.10
C HIS A 119 12.14 -5.17 9.64
N ARG A 120 11.97 -3.93 9.15
CA ARG A 120 11.66 -3.70 7.73
C ARG A 120 12.76 -4.27 6.84
N PRO A 121 12.46 -4.72 5.61
CA PRO A 121 13.46 -5.22 4.68
C PRO A 121 14.50 -4.14 4.32
N ALA A 122 15.69 -4.57 3.94
CA ALA A 122 16.69 -3.67 3.36
C ALA A 122 16.14 -3.02 2.08
N SER A 123 16.53 -1.77 1.84
CA SER A 123 16.08 -1.03 0.66
C SER A 123 16.49 -1.71 -0.65
N ALA A 124 15.59 -1.74 -1.61
CA ALA A 124 15.84 -2.15 -2.99
C ALA A 124 16.49 -1.04 -3.84
N LEU A 125 16.91 0.08 -3.24
CA LEU A 125 17.59 1.19 -3.93
C LEU A 125 18.69 0.73 -4.89
N PRO A 126 19.61 -0.20 -4.54
CA PRO A 126 20.69 -0.61 -5.45
C PRO A 126 20.17 -1.27 -6.74
N TYR A 127 19.02 -1.89 -6.69
CA TYR A 127 18.39 -2.52 -7.85
C TYR A 127 17.58 -1.52 -8.67
N MET A 128 16.76 -0.69 -8.00
CA MET A 128 15.93 0.32 -8.65
C MET A 128 16.80 1.40 -9.32
N SER A 129 17.87 1.87 -8.66
CA SER A 129 18.77 2.86 -9.25
C SER A 129 19.50 2.29 -10.46
N ARG A 130 20.05 1.07 -10.38
CA ARG A 130 20.69 0.43 -11.53
C ARG A 130 19.73 0.27 -12.71
N LEU A 131 18.45 0.00 -12.45
CA LEU A 131 17.46 -0.07 -13.50
C LEU A 131 17.19 1.31 -14.12
N ALA A 132 16.98 2.33 -13.30
CA ALA A 132 16.73 3.69 -13.77
C ALA A 132 17.93 4.27 -14.54
N ASP A 133 19.15 4.11 -14.02
CA ASP A 133 20.39 4.61 -14.62
C ASP A 133 20.70 3.99 -16.00
N LYS A 134 20.12 2.81 -16.27
CA LYS A 134 20.24 2.18 -17.60
C LYS A 134 19.51 2.97 -18.69
N TYR A 135 18.47 3.71 -18.33
CA TYR A 135 17.58 4.39 -19.28
C TYR A 135 17.66 5.92 -19.17
N LEU A 136 17.99 6.45 -18.00
CA LEU A 136 18.13 7.89 -17.79
C LEU A 136 19.48 8.39 -18.28
N LYS A 137 19.47 9.53 -18.95
CA LYS A 137 20.70 10.23 -19.28
C LYS A 137 21.24 10.97 -18.05
N PRO A 138 22.57 11.24 -17.97
CA PRO A 138 23.19 11.88 -16.81
C PRO A 138 22.58 13.23 -16.38
N GLU A 139 22.02 13.98 -17.30
CA GLU A 139 21.36 15.25 -17.02
C GLU A 139 20.06 15.14 -16.22
N TYR A 140 19.44 13.93 -16.22
CA TYR A 140 18.26 13.58 -15.40
C TYR A 140 18.69 12.86 -14.10
N ALA A 141 19.80 13.27 -13.54
CA ALA A 141 20.32 12.70 -12.31
C ALA A 141 19.37 12.94 -11.11
N TYR A 142 19.48 12.06 -10.16
CA TYR A 142 18.77 12.14 -8.88
C TYR A 142 19.67 11.63 -7.75
N SER A 143 19.37 12.01 -6.52
CA SER A 143 20.06 11.50 -5.34
C SER A 143 19.08 10.94 -4.33
N TYR A 144 19.44 9.82 -3.70
CA TYR A 144 18.63 9.19 -2.66
C TYR A 144 18.43 10.11 -1.46
N VAL A 145 17.21 10.15 -0.94
CA VAL A 145 16.86 10.88 0.30
C VAL A 145 16.44 9.88 1.37
N GLU A 146 15.38 9.12 1.12
CA GLU A 146 14.86 8.13 2.06
C GLU A 146 13.99 7.09 1.35
N SER A 147 13.64 6.02 2.06
CA SER A 147 12.70 5.01 1.61
C SER A 147 11.45 5.02 2.49
N LEU A 148 10.29 5.08 1.86
CA LEU A 148 8.99 4.91 2.49
C LEU A 148 8.48 3.50 2.26
N TYR A 149 8.02 2.86 3.32
CA TYR A 149 7.43 1.52 3.28
C TYR A 149 5.96 1.58 3.61
N SER A 150 5.16 0.85 2.85
CA SER A 150 3.74 0.72 3.11
C SER A 150 3.21 -0.67 2.76
N MET A 151 2.11 -1.03 3.43
CA MET A 151 1.39 -2.25 3.12
C MET A 151 0.35 -1.95 2.05
N LYS A 152 0.41 -2.68 0.93
CA LYS A 152 -0.51 -2.55 -0.19
C LYS A 152 -1.42 -3.78 -0.26
N PRO A 153 -2.72 -3.64 0.04
CA PRO A 153 -3.70 -4.70 -0.18
C PRO A 153 -4.12 -4.72 -1.64
N ILE A 154 -4.24 -5.91 -2.20
CA ILE A 154 -4.67 -6.14 -3.59
C ILE A 154 -5.73 -7.24 -3.57
N LEU A 155 -6.90 -6.98 -4.15
CA LEU A 155 -7.90 -8.03 -4.34
C LEU A 155 -7.32 -9.12 -5.24
N LYS A 156 -7.39 -10.38 -4.83
CA LYS A 156 -6.86 -11.49 -5.62
C LYS A 156 -7.55 -11.64 -6.97
N SER A 157 -8.83 -11.28 -7.06
CA SER A 157 -9.57 -11.26 -8.32
C SER A 157 -8.96 -10.30 -9.35
N SER A 158 -8.26 -9.25 -8.91
CA SER A 158 -7.62 -8.26 -9.78
C SER A 158 -6.29 -8.72 -10.40
N GLU A 159 -5.76 -9.87 -9.98
CA GLU A 159 -4.49 -10.38 -10.53
C GLU A 159 -4.63 -10.89 -11.97
N VAL A 160 -5.85 -11.20 -12.39
CA VAL A 160 -6.13 -11.76 -13.72
C VAL A 160 -6.13 -10.67 -14.79
N ASP A 161 -6.65 -9.47 -14.46
CA ASP A 161 -6.91 -8.40 -15.43
C ASP A 161 -6.39 -7.02 -15.02
N ASP A 162 -5.74 -6.92 -13.84
CA ASP A 162 -5.29 -5.66 -13.21
C ASP A 162 -6.41 -4.60 -13.08
N SER A 163 -7.67 -5.04 -13.01
CA SER A 163 -8.85 -4.16 -13.00
C SER A 163 -8.93 -3.26 -11.76
N ARG A 164 -8.52 -3.77 -10.60
CA ARG A 164 -8.54 -3.09 -9.30
C ARG A 164 -9.85 -2.36 -9.00
N PRO A 165 -10.99 -3.06 -8.99
CA PRO A 165 -12.27 -2.46 -8.65
C PRO A 165 -12.28 -1.99 -7.20
N THR A 166 -13.19 -1.05 -6.88
CA THR A 166 -13.57 -0.81 -5.49
C THR A 166 -14.46 -1.95 -5.03
N ALA A 167 -14.11 -2.58 -3.93
CA ALA A 167 -14.95 -3.60 -3.31
C ALA A 167 -15.66 -2.99 -2.10
N ILE A 168 -16.98 -3.05 -2.10
CA ILE A 168 -17.85 -2.54 -1.04
C ILE A 168 -18.66 -3.71 -0.49
N ARG A 169 -18.74 -3.82 0.83
CA ARG A 169 -19.49 -4.87 1.52
C ARG A 169 -20.30 -4.28 2.67
N VAL A 170 -21.60 -4.51 2.64
CA VAL A 170 -22.49 -4.26 3.79
C VAL A 170 -22.35 -5.45 4.73
N MET A 171 -21.81 -5.21 5.91
CA MET A 171 -21.52 -6.23 6.92
C MET A 171 -22.65 -6.39 7.94
N SER A 172 -23.44 -5.32 8.14
CA SER A 172 -24.62 -5.27 8.99
C SER A 172 -25.53 -4.14 8.53
N GLU A 173 -26.84 -4.32 8.71
CA GLU A 173 -27.86 -3.29 8.40
C GLU A 173 -28.28 -2.48 9.63
N SER A 174 -28.15 -3.05 10.83
CA SER A 174 -28.55 -2.37 12.07
C SER A 174 -27.63 -2.76 13.24
N PRO A 175 -26.69 -1.90 13.65
CA PRO A 175 -26.29 -0.65 12.97
C PRO A 175 -25.76 -0.92 11.57
N THR A 176 -25.86 0.06 10.68
CA THR A 176 -25.27 -0.07 9.34
C THR A 176 -23.76 -0.10 9.46
N PHE A 177 -23.13 -1.18 9.02
CA PHE A 177 -21.68 -1.30 8.96
C PHE A 177 -21.22 -1.66 7.55
N ILE A 178 -20.49 -0.75 6.93
CA ILE A 178 -19.97 -0.91 5.57
C ILE A 178 -18.45 -0.96 5.61
N SER A 179 -17.86 -1.93 4.90
CA SER A 179 -16.42 -2.01 4.68
C SER A 179 -16.10 -1.79 3.22
N VAL A 180 -15.09 -0.93 2.94
CA VAL A 180 -14.67 -0.60 1.59
C VAL A 180 -13.16 -0.80 1.42
N LEU A 181 -12.80 -1.40 0.28
CA LEU A 181 -11.42 -1.49 -0.21
C LEU A 181 -11.36 -0.87 -1.60
N SER A 182 -10.83 0.34 -1.70
CA SER A 182 -10.67 1.04 -2.98
C SER A 182 -9.45 0.55 -3.74
N GLY A 183 -9.60 0.34 -5.04
CA GLY A 183 -8.52 -0.08 -5.93
C GLY A 183 -7.88 1.07 -6.71
N LYS A 184 -8.65 2.09 -7.11
CA LYS A 184 -8.21 3.22 -7.94
C LYS A 184 -8.91 4.51 -7.53
N ILE A 185 -8.26 5.64 -7.75
CA ILE A 185 -8.80 6.98 -7.42
C ILE A 185 -10.07 7.32 -8.23
N ASN A 186 -10.20 6.83 -9.45
CA ASN A 186 -11.37 7.09 -10.30
C ASN A 186 -12.65 6.36 -9.85
N THR A 187 -12.54 5.43 -8.89
CA THR A 187 -13.68 4.70 -8.33
C THR A 187 -14.12 5.26 -6.96
N VAL A 188 -13.64 6.44 -6.56
CA VAL A 188 -13.94 7.04 -5.26
C VAL A 188 -15.44 7.33 -5.06
N TYR A 189 -16.17 7.61 -6.13
CA TYR A 189 -17.60 7.92 -6.09
C TYR A 189 -18.52 6.69 -6.03
N GLU A 190 -18.00 5.47 -6.25
CA GLU A 190 -18.81 4.25 -6.18
C GLU A 190 -19.42 4.02 -4.79
N LEU A 191 -18.86 4.64 -3.76
CA LEU A 191 -19.38 4.56 -2.39
C LEU A 191 -20.66 5.40 -2.18
N GLU A 192 -20.96 6.40 -3.03
CA GLU A 192 -22.13 7.29 -2.89
C GLU A 192 -23.46 6.54 -2.93
N GLU A 193 -23.53 5.37 -3.57
CA GLU A 193 -24.73 4.53 -3.62
C GLU A 193 -25.05 3.84 -2.28
N TYR A 194 -24.13 3.89 -1.30
CA TYR A 194 -24.20 3.15 -0.03
C TYR A 194 -24.30 4.06 1.21
N ILE A 195 -24.22 5.40 1.03
CA ILE A 195 -24.16 6.37 2.14
C ILE A 195 -25.42 7.22 2.23
#